data_64b0a8fd39242be0dd35abc6e1565f4a
#
_entry.id   64b0a8fd39242be0dd35abc6e1565f4a
#
_cell.length_a   1.000
_cell.length_b   1.000
_cell.length_c   1.000
_cell.angle_alpha   90.00
_cell.angle_beta   90.00
_cell.angle_gamma   90.00
#
_symmetry.space_group_name_H-M   'P 1'
#
loop_
_entity.id
_entity.type
_entity.pdbx_description
1 polymer ?
#
loop_
_entity_poly.entity_id
_entity_poly.type
_entity_poly.pdbx_seq_one_letter_code
_entity_poly.pdbx_strand_id
1 'polypeptide(L)'
;MGYLALLRAPHVTRLLLGTLLGRLPAGMTALVIALALRDAGVTYGRVGLATSAYAIAAAVGGPVLGRIVDRTGQPRVLLASAVVAGGGYALLALAPGSALAAPVGAAIAGLAMPPLEPCLRSLWPDVVEEEQLDTAYAFDSASQQILYVAGPLAVAAISGLFSPVAALWVAAGLGLVGALVVATAGPARAWRAPAREQSAGLLGPLRSPGLVLLLVGLAGAGWAVGAQNVLFIAYAEQHVGSLPGGGGTLLALAALGGLLGALAYGAVKWRRTTATRTWMMALAMAASYLPLLALPGPYPMAALAFLSGIMLAPLLAAAFVLVAELAPTGTVTEAFAWLVTLFATGNSLGYAVSGKLAEDSLRPVALCAAGGIALGGLLLFGARRWFHPVPLAPAAQPVPVG
;
A
#
# COMPACT_ATOMS: atom_id res chain seq x y z
N MET A 1 -14.01 8.28 -20.47
CA MET A 1 -12.77 7.93 -21.23
C MET A 1 -12.16 6.69 -20.57
N GLY A 2 -11.65 5.73 -21.35
CA GLY A 2 -11.24 4.44 -20.78
C GLY A 2 -9.76 4.41 -20.38
N TYR A 3 -9.35 3.33 -19.72
CA TYR A 3 -7.96 3.04 -19.34
C TYR A 3 -6.95 3.18 -20.49
N LEU A 4 -7.39 2.89 -21.74
CA LEU A 4 -6.54 3.09 -22.92
C LEU A 4 -6.19 4.56 -23.17
N ALA A 5 -7.09 5.49 -22.87
CA ALA A 5 -6.78 6.92 -22.97
C ALA A 5 -5.78 7.35 -21.89
N LEU A 6 -5.95 6.84 -20.66
CA LEU A 6 -4.99 7.05 -19.56
C LEU A 6 -3.58 6.57 -19.93
N LEU A 7 -3.46 5.34 -20.46
CA LEU A 7 -2.16 4.77 -20.85
C LEU A 7 -1.51 5.47 -22.05
N ARG A 8 -2.29 6.18 -22.87
CA ARG A 8 -1.78 7.00 -23.98
C ARG A 8 -1.32 8.40 -23.56
N ALA A 9 -1.70 8.84 -22.35
CA ALA A 9 -1.25 10.13 -21.84
C ALA A 9 0.29 10.15 -21.70
N PRO A 10 0.95 11.27 -22.03
CA PRO A 10 2.41 11.39 -21.98
C PRO A 10 2.96 11.01 -20.59
N HIS A 11 4.03 10.24 -20.56
CA HIS A 11 4.73 9.80 -19.36
C HIS A 11 3.98 8.79 -18.45
N VAL A 12 2.66 8.59 -18.56
CA VAL A 12 1.87 7.72 -17.69
C VAL A 12 2.41 6.30 -17.67
N THR A 13 2.58 5.67 -18.83
CA THR A 13 3.09 4.29 -18.92
C THR A 13 4.48 4.16 -18.29
N ARG A 14 5.37 5.13 -18.51
CA ARG A 14 6.72 5.14 -17.93
C ARG A 14 6.68 5.25 -16.41
N LEU A 15 5.87 6.15 -15.87
CA LEU A 15 5.73 6.35 -14.43
C LEU A 15 5.12 5.11 -13.76
N LEU A 16 4.09 4.51 -14.38
CA LEU A 16 3.46 3.28 -13.88
C LEU A 16 4.44 2.10 -13.86
N LEU A 17 5.11 1.83 -14.99
CA LEU A 17 6.05 0.72 -15.06
C LEU A 17 7.25 0.91 -14.12
N GLY A 18 7.81 2.12 -14.05
CA GLY A 18 8.89 2.44 -13.12
C GLY A 18 8.46 2.25 -11.66
N THR A 19 7.25 2.71 -11.31
CA THR A 19 6.70 2.55 -9.97
C THR A 19 6.42 1.07 -9.65
N LEU A 20 5.82 0.32 -10.57
CA LEU A 20 5.56 -1.11 -10.38
C LEU A 20 6.86 -1.91 -10.17
N LEU A 21 7.86 -1.69 -11.02
CA LEU A 21 9.16 -2.34 -10.89
C LEU A 21 9.82 -1.99 -9.55
N GLY A 22 9.84 -0.70 -9.20
CA GLY A 22 10.49 -0.25 -7.97
C GLY A 22 9.73 -0.60 -6.68
N ARG A 23 8.45 -0.93 -6.76
CA ARG A 23 7.61 -1.39 -5.63
C ARG A 23 7.59 -2.92 -5.48
N LEU A 24 7.96 -3.67 -6.50
CA LEU A 24 7.99 -5.13 -6.42
C LEU A 24 8.82 -5.64 -5.23
N PRO A 25 9.99 -5.04 -4.88
CA PRO A 25 10.72 -5.39 -3.67
C PRO A 25 9.89 -5.36 -2.38
N ALA A 26 8.95 -4.44 -2.24
CA ALA A 26 8.07 -4.39 -1.07
C ALA A 26 7.21 -5.65 -0.92
N GLY A 27 6.69 -6.17 -2.05
CA GLY A 27 5.96 -7.44 -2.08
C GLY A 27 6.85 -8.68 -1.88
N MET A 28 8.14 -8.57 -2.18
CA MET A 28 9.13 -9.66 -2.06
C MET A 28 9.70 -9.77 -0.63
N THR A 29 9.88 -8.64 0.07
CA THR A 29 10.82 -8.53 1.19
C THR A 29 10.53 -9.46 2.34
N ALA A 30 9.30 -9.60 2.80
CA ALA A 30 8.98 -10.47 3.93
C ALA A 30 9.38 -11.92 3.66
N LEU A 31 9.04 -12.43 2.47
CA LEU A 31 9.35 -13.80 2.08
C LEU A 31 10.84 -14.01 1.81
N VAL A 32 11.49 -13.07 1.11
CA VAL A 32 12.90 -13.21 0.76
C VAL A 32 13.81 -13.14 1.99
N ILE A 33 13.52 -12.27 2.97
CA ILE A 33 14.23 -12.24 4.26
C ILE A 33 14.09 -13.60 4.95
N ALA A 34 12.85 -14.11 5.05
CA ALA A 34 12.59 -15.39 5.71
C ALA A 34 13.38 -16.53 5.04
N LEU A 35 13.31 -16.66 3.74
CA LEU A 35 14.00 -17.72 3.00
C LEU A 35 15.53 -17.59 3.08
N ALA A 36 16.09 -16.40 2.88
CA ALA A 36 17.54 -16.19 2.89
C ALA A 36 18.15 -16.45 4.27
N LEU A 37 17.49 -16.02 5.36
CA LEU A 37 17.97 -16.29 6.71
C LEU A 37 17.81 -17.77 7.08
N ARG A 38 16.71 -18.41 6.68
CA ARG A 38 16.51 -19.85 6.91
C ARG A 38 17.51 -20.73 6.15
N ASP A 39 17.83 -20.37 4.92
CA ASP A 39 18.86 -21.02 4.13
C ASP A 39 20.26 -20.93 4.79
N ALA A 40 20.54 -19.81 5.47
CA ALA A 40 21.73 -19.60 6.29
C ALA A 40 21.65 -20.26 7.69
N GLY A 41 20.65 -21.09 7.99
CA GLY A 41 20.50 -21.81 9.27
C GLY A 41 20.02 -20.95 10.43
N VAL A 42 19.53 -19.74 10.18
CA VAL A 42 19.06 -18.81 11.22
C VAL A 42 17.73 -19.28 11.83
N THR A 43 17.56 -19.15 13.14
CA THR A 43 16.35 -19.53 13.86
C THR A 43 15.15 -18.65 13.49
N TYR A 44 13.92 -19.18 13.58
CA TYR A 44 12.68 -18.44 13.28
C TYR A 44 12.54 -17.15 14.13
N GLY A 45 12.98 -17.14 15.37
CA GLY A 45 12.97 -15.93 16.21
C GLY A 45 13.81 -14.78 15.62
N ARG A 46 15.00 -15.09 15.09
CA ARG A 46 15.84 -14.10 14.42
C ARG A 46 15.28 -13.67 13.07
N VAL A 47 14.65 -14.58 12.32
CA VAL A 47 13.91 -14.25 11.09
C VAL A 47 12.80 -13.25 11.42
N GLY A 48 12.02 -13.53 12.46
CA GLY A 48 10.98 -12.62 12.93
C GLY A 48 11.52 -11.24 13.33
N LEU A 49 12.68 -11.20 14.03
CA LEU A 49 13.35 -9.95 14.40
C LEU A 49 13.75 -9.13 13.17
N ALA A 50 14.38 -9.74 12.17
CA ALA A 50 14.79 -9.04 10.93
C ALA A 50 13.58 -8.55 10.13
N THR A 51 12.52 -9.36 9.98
CA THR A 51 11.30 -8.97 9.28
C THR A 51 10.57 -7.84 10.01
N SER A 52 10.50 -7.89 11.35
CA SER A 52 9.91 -6.83 12.16
C SER A 52 10.73 -5.53 12.10
N ALA A 53 12.07 -5.63 12.12
CA ALA A 53 12.96 -4.48 11.95
C ALA A 53 12.72 -3.77 10.61
N TYR A 54 12.58 -4.53 9.52
CA TYR A 54 12.19 -3.97 8.21
C TYR A 54 10.85 -3.25 8.28
N ALA A 55 9.81 -3.91 8.80
CA ALA A 55 8.46 -3.36 8.81
C ALA A 55 8.33 -2.08 9.65
N ILE A 56 8.93 -2.07 10.85
CA ILE A 56 8.94 -0.89 11.73
C ILE A 56 9.73 0.26 11.08
N ALA A 57 10.90 -0.06 10.52
CA ALA A 57 11.73 0.93 9.84
C ALA A 57 11.02 1.53 8.62
N ALA A 58 10.31 0.72 7.82
CA ALA A 58 9.51 1.19 6.68
C ALA A 58 8.34 2.08 7.12
N ALA A 59 7.68 1.73 8.23
CA ALA A 59 6.58 2.54 8.78
C ALA A 59 7.05 3.94 9.22
N VAL A 60 8.29 4.07 9.71
CA VAL A 60 8.89 5.36 10.07
C VAL A 60 9.46 6.06 8.82
N GLY A 61 10.15 5.32 7.97
CA GLY A 61 10.84 5.85 6.79
C GLY A 61 9.89 6.47 5.77
N GLY A 62 8.73 5.86 5.54
CA GLY A 62 7.74 6.34 4.58
C GLY A 62 7.35 7.81 4.79
N PRO A 63 6.77 8.20 5.95
CA PRO A 63 6.41 9.59 6.22
C PRO A 63 7.61 10.56 6.23
N VAL A 64 8.77 10.11 6.74
CA VAL A 64 9.99 10.93 6.75
C VAL A 64 10.46 11.22 5.33
N LEU A 65 10.56 10.20 4.48
CA LEU A 65 10.94 10.36 3.07
C LEU A 65 9.90 11.18 2.29
N GLY A 66 8.61 10.96 2.53
CA GLY A 66 7.54 11.77 1.96
C GLY A 66 7.69 13.25 2.28
N ARG A 67 7.98 13.58 3.54
CA ARG A 67 8.26 14.97 3.97
C ARG A 67 9.49 15.55 3.28
N ILE A 68 10.55 14.76 3.11
CA ILE A 68 11.76 15.21 2.41
C ILE A 68 11.45 15.46 0.93
N VAL A 69 10.65 14.57 0.31
CA VAL A 69 10.17 14.77 -1.08
C VAL A 69 9.41 16.09 -1.23
N ASP A 70 8.46 16.36 -0.35
CA ASP A 70 7.67 17.59 -0.36
C ASP A 70 8.54 18.86 -0.23
N ARG A 71 9.70 18.76 0.43
CA ARG A 71 10.64 19.88 0.62
C ARG A 71 11.68 20.03 -0.49
N THR A 72 12.14 18.93 -1.08
CA THR A 72 13.34 18.93 -1.94
C THR A 72 13.05 18.45 -3.36
N GLY A 73 11.84 17.92 -3.61
CA GLY A 73 11.45 17.32 -4.88
C GLY A 73 11.76 15.82 -4.95
N GLN A 74 11.16 15.15 -5.93
CA GLN A 74 11.16 13.69 -6.03
C GLN A 74 12.51 13.04 -6.42
N PRO A 75 13.26 13.52 -7.47
CA PRO A 75 14.37 12.75 -8.04
C PRO A 75 15.48 12.41 -7.05
N ARG A 76 15.91 13.42 -6.27
CA ARG A 76 17.02 13.25 -5.32
C ARG A 76 16.69 12.25 -4.23
N VAL A 77 15.47 12.33 -3.69
CA VAL A 77 15.02 11.45 -2.61
C VAL A 77 14.86 10.03 -3.13
N LEU A 78 14.21 9.85 -4.29
CA LEU A 78 14.02 8.51 -4.89
C LEU A 78 15.34 7.80 -5.16
N LEU A 79 16.33 8.50 -5.72
CA LEU A 79 17.63 7.89 -6.02
C LEU A 79 18.44 7.62 -4.76
N ALA A 80 18.53 8.59 -3.85
CA ALA A 80 19.29 8.41 -2.61
C ALA A 80 18.71 7.28 -1.75
N SER A 81 17.39 7.26 -1.58
CA SER A 81 16.71 6.22 -0.80
C SER A 81 16.85 4.84 -1.46
N ALA A 82 16.76 4.74 -2.79
CA ALA A 82 16.97 3.48 -3.50
C ALA A 82 18.38 2.92 -3.32
N VAL A 83 19.41 3.78 -3.38
CA VAL A 83 20.80 3.37 -3.14
C VAL A 83 20.99 2.89 -1.69
N VAL A 84 20.47 3.62 -0.72
CA VAL A 84 20.57 3.22 0.71
C VAL A 84 19.79 1.94 0.98
N ALA A 85 18.57 1.79 0.44
CA ALA A 85 17.79 0.55 0.56
C ALA A 85 18.51 -0.63 -0.11
N GLY A 86 19.09 -0.41 -1.30
CA GLY A 86 19.92 -1.39 -1.99
C GLY A 86 21.13 -1.85 -1.13
N GLY A 87 21.78 -0.92 -0.42
CA GLY A 87 22.82 -1.23 0.56
C GLY A 87 22.30 -2.10 1.71
N GLY A 88 21.09 -1.86 2.20
CA GLY A 88 20.43 -2.71 3.19
C GLY A 88 20.20 -4.14 2.69
N TYR A 89 19.68 -4.30 1.48
CA TYR A 89 19.54 -5.62 0.83
C TYR A 89 20.89 -6.29 0.58
N ALA A 90 21.92 -5.54 0.17
CA ALA A 90 23.26 -6.05 0.00
C ALA A 90 23.84 -6.58 1.33
N LEU A 91 23.66 -5.85 2.44
CA LEU A 91 24.09 -6.29 3.76
C LEU A 91 23.37 -7.60 4.18
N LEU A 92 22.07 -7.71 3.93
CA LEU A 92 21.31 -8.95 4.12
C LEU A 92 21.87 -10.10 3.28
N ALA A 93 22.20 -9.85 2.01
CA ALA A 93 22.68 -10.86 1.08
C ALA A 93 24.10 -11.35 1.39
N LEU A 94 24.97 -10.45 1.86
CA LEU A 94 26.36 -10.76 2.18
C LEU A 94 26.55 -11.44 3.55
N ALA A 95 25.65 -11.20 4.49
CA ALA A 95 25.77 -11.72 5.85
C ALA A 95 24.42 -12.19 6.43
N PRO A 96 23.69 -13.10 5.74
CA PRO A 96 22.33 -13.52 6.18
C PRO A 96 22.37 -14.26 7.52
N GLY A 97 23.44 -14.97 7.86
CA GLY A 97 23.62 -15.68 9.12
C GLY A 97 24.02 -14.78 10.31
N SER A 98 24.40 -13.54 10.06
CA SER A 98 24.87 -12.62 11.12
C SER A 98 23.72 -12.17 12.03
N ALA A 99 23.94 -12.26 13.36
CA ALA A 99 22.96 -11.84 14.36
C ALA A 99 22.67 -10.32 14.34
N LEU A 100 23.64 -9.50 13.90
CA LEU A 100 23.54 -8.05 13.87
C LEU A 100 23.32 -7.53 12.44
N ALA A 101 24.08 -8.02 11.46
CA ALA A 101 24.03 -7.51 10.11
C ALA A 101 22.66 -7.75 9.45
N ALA A 102 22.02 -8.90 9.70
CA ALA A 102 20.71 -9.20 9.11
C ALA A 102 19.59 -8.25 9.57
N PRO A 103 19.34 -8.04 10.89
CA PRO A 103 18.30 -7.08 11.29
C PRO A 103 18.66 -5.63 10.97
N VAL A 104 19.96 -5.26 11.00
CA VAL A 104 20.42 -3.91 10.60
C VAL A 104 20.21 -3.69 9.11
N GLY A 105 20.59 -4.65 8.26
CA GLY A 105 20.34 -4.57 6.81
C GLY A 105 18.85 -4.47 6.48
N ALA A 106 18.03 -5.26 7.17
CA ALA A 106 16.57 -5.19 7.04
C ALA A 106 16.02 -3.82 7.45
N ALA A 107 16.47 -3.27 8.58
CA ALA A 107 16.06 -1.94 9.04
C ALA A 107 16.48 -0.84 8.05
N ILE A 108 17.71 -0.89 7.52
CA ILE A 108 18.18 0.07 6.51
C ILE A 108 17.31 -0.03 5.23
N ALA A 109 17.05 -1.25 4.73
CA ALA A 109 16.23 -1.46 3.56
C ALA A 109 14.80 -0.94 3.74
N GLY A 110 14.20 -1.14 4.92
CA GLY A 110 12.87 -0.62 5.25
C GLY A 110 12.85 0.89 5.40
N LEU A 111 13.75 1.46 6.20
CA LEU A 111 13.81 2.91 6.49
C LEU A 111 13.99 3.74 5.20
N ALA A 112 14.83 3.23 4.31
CA ALA A 112 15.16 3.90 3.06
C ALA A 112 14.34 3.40 1.85
N MET A 113 13.28 2.64 2.06
CA MET A 113 12.42 2.18 0.96
C MET A 113 11.92 3.38 0.14
N PRO A 114 12.20 3.43 -1.20
CA PRO A 114 11.84 4.57 -2.00
C PRO A 114 10.33 4.85 -1.99
N PRO A 115 9.89 6.09 -1.71
CA PRO A 115 8.47 6.43 -1.61
C PRO A 115 7.83 6.59 -3.00
N LEU A 116 7.99 5.59 -3.88
CA LEU A 116 7.52 5.62 -5.26
C LEU A 116 6.00 5.75 -5.38
N GLU A 117 5.27 5.08 -4.50
CA GLU A 117 3.81 5.12 -4.47
C GLU A 117 3.27 6.51 -4.09
N PRO A 118 3.69 7.11 -2.97
CA PRO A 118 3.33 8.49 -2.64
C PRO A 118 3.74 9.50 -3.72
N CYS A 119 4.93 9.33 -4.32
CA CYS A 119 5.41 10.19 -5.40
C CYS A 119 4.54 10.08 -6.66
N LEU A 120 4.17 8.87 -7.09
CA LEU A 120 3.28 8.69 -8.24
C LEU A 120 1.92 9.35 -7.97
N ARG A 121 1.35 9.15 -6.79
CA ARG A 121 0.05 9.73 -6.42
C ARG A 121 0.05 11.24 -6.39
N SER A 122 1.14 11.85 -5.94
CA SER A 122 1.28 13.30 -5.97
C SER A 122 1.48 13.89 -7.38
N LEU A 123 1.88 13.05 -8.36
CA LEU A 123 2.05 13.44 -9.76
C LEU A 123 0.76 13.37 -10.58
N TRP A 124 -0.24 12.58 -10.18
CA TRP A 124 -1.43 12.37 -11.00
C TRP A 124 -2.09 13.69 -11.44
N PRO A 125 -2.30 14.69 -10.56
CA PRO A 125 -2.92 15.96 -10.96
C PRO A 125 -2.13 16.75 -12.04
N ASP A 126 -0.82 16.49 -12.17
CA ASP A 126 0.06 17.18 -13.13
C ASP A 126 0.22 16.41 -14.46
N VAL A 127 -0.23 15.14 -14.49
CA VAL A 127 0.04 14.22 -15.62
C VAL A 127 -1.22 13.82 -16.37
N VAL A 128 -2.37 13.89 -15.72
CA VAL A 128 -3.67 13.54 -16.30
C VAL A 128 -4.67 14.66 -16.10
N GLU A 129 -5.70 14.70 -16.96
CA GLU A 129 -6.81 15.63 -16.83
C GLU A 129 -7.66 15.31 -15.58
N GLU A 130 -8.33 16.30 -15.00
CA GLU A 130 -9.14 16.17 -13.78
C GLU A 130 -10.17 15.03 -13.90
N GLU A 131 -10.82 14.88 -15.07
CA GLU A 131 -11.79 13.83 -15.34
C GLU A 131 -11.18 12.41 -15.36
N GLN A 132 -9.87 12.28 -15.43
CA GLN A 132 -9.14 11.02 -15.44
C GLN A 132 -8.56 10.65 -14.09
N LEU A 133 -8.57 11.54 -13.10
CA LEU A 133 -7.97 11.30 -11.79
C LEU A 133 -8.53 10.07 -11.08
N ASP A 134 -9.85 9.91 -11.05
CA ASP A 134 -10.49 8.71 -10.47
C ASP A 134 -10.01 7.42 -11.17
N THR A 135 -9.85 7.46 -12.50
CA THR A 135 -9.35 6.32 -13.28
C THR A 135 -7.87 6.04 -12.98
N ALA A 136 -7.04 7.08 -12.82
CA ALA A 136 -5.63 6.96 -12.49
C ALA A 136 -5.42 6.35 -11.10
N TYR A 137 -6.12 6.83 -10.09
CA TYR A 137 -6.07 6.27 -8.74
C TYR A 137 -6.66 4.86 -8.65
N ALA A 138 -7.71 4.56 -9.42
CA ALA A 138 -8.25 3.20 -9.53
C ALA A 138 -7.23 2.24 -10.16
N PHE A 139 -6.52 2.68 -11.20
CA PHE A 139 -5.48 1.90 -11.85
C PHE A 139 -4.27 1.65 -10.92
N ASP A 140 -3.85 2.65 -10.13
CA ASP A 140 -2.83 2.48 -9.10
C ASP A 140 -3.26 1.45 -8.04
N SER A 141 -4.50 1.53 -7.55
CA SER A 141 -5.07 0.54 -6.62
C SER A 141 -5.14 -0.86 -7.20
N ALA A 142 -5.50 -0.99 -8.49
CA ALA A 142 -5.51 -2.27 -9.21
C ALA A 142 -4.09 -2.85 -9.32
N SER A 143 -3.11 -2.02 -9.65
CA SER A 143 -1.72 -2.42 -9.80
C SER A 143 -1.11 -2.91 -8.48
N GLN A 144 -1.57 -2.39 -7.35
CA GLN A 144 -1.17 -2.85 -6.02
C GLN A 144 -1.58 -4.31 -5.77
N GLN A 145 -2.76 -4.73 -6.25
CA GLN A 145 -3.18 -6.14 -6.14
C GLN A 145 -2.24 -7.08 -6.91
N ILE A 146 -1.74 -6.64 -8.07
CA ILE A 146 -0.75 -7.40 -8.84
C ILE A 146 0.55 -7.58 -8.05
N LEU A 147 1.03 -6.55 -7.36
CA LEU A 147 2.27 -6.62 -6.57
C LEU A 147 2.20 -7.61 -5.42
N TYR A 148 1.04 -7.74 -4.76
CA TYR A 148 0.85 -8.71 -3.68
C TYR A 148 0.93 -10.16 -4.14
N VAL A 149 0.61 -10.43 -5.40
CA VAL A 149 0.72 -11.77 -6.01
C VAL A 149 2.08 -11.96 -6.67
N ALA A 150 2.54 -10.98 -7.45
CA ALA A 150 3.76 -11.07 -8.23
C ALA A 150 5.02 -11.10 -7.33
N GLY A 151 5.02 -10.39 -6.19
CA GLY A 151 6.16 -10.36 -5.28
C GLY A 151 6.55 -11.74 -4.74
N PRO A 152 5.67 -12.44 -4.02
CA PRO A 152 5.95 -13.80 -3.54
C PRO A 152 6.26 -14.80 -4.66
N LEU A 153 5.57 -14.71 -5.81
CA LEU A 153 5.84 -15.58 -6.96
C LEU A 153 7.25 -15.34 -7.53
N ALA A 154 7.68 -14.08 -7.64
CA ALA A 154 9.03 -13.75 -8.08
C ALA A 154 10.08 -14.31 -7.11
N VAL A 155 9.87 -14.19 -5.79
CA VAL A 155 10.76 -14.78 -4.79
C VAL A 155 10.81 -16.30 -4.93
N ALA A 156 9.66 -16.97 -5.04
CA ALA A 156 9.60 -18.42 -5.19
C ALA A 156 10.33 -18.88 -6.47
N ALA A 157 10.11 -18.22 -7.60
CA ALA A 157 10.75 -18.53 -8.87
C ALA A 157 12.27 -18.32 -8.80
N ILE A 158 12.73 -17.15 -8.32
CA ILE A 158 14.16 -16.83 -8.25
C ILE A 158 14.87 -17.74 -7.23
N SER A 159 14.25 -17.97 -6.07
CA SER A 159 14.83 -18.86 -5.04
C SER A 159 14.89 -20.31 -5.50
N GLY A 160 13.91 -20.78 -6.26
CA GLY A 160 13.89 -22.14 -6.81
C GLY A 160 14.85 -22.35 -7.97
N LEU A 161 15.07 -21.33 -8.80
CA LEU A 161 15.98 -21.41 -9.95
C LEU A 161 17.45 -21.11 -9.60
N PHE A 162 17.69 -20.28 -8.59
CA PHE A 162 19.02 -19.82 -8.19
C PHE A 162 19.22 -19.98 -6.68
N SER A 163 18.84 -18.98 -5.88
CA SER A 163 18.92 -18.99 -4.41
C SER A 163 18.08 -17.87 -3.78
N PRO A 164 17.73 -17.97 -2.48
CA PRO A 164 17.11 -16.87 -1.75
C PRO A 164 17.98 -15.59 -1.71
N VAL A 165 19.31 -15.75 -1.66
CA VAL A 165 20.26 -14.63 -1.73
C VAL A 165 20.21 -13.92 -3.09
N ALA A 166 20.06 -14.66 -4.18
CA ALA A 166 19.86 -14.04 -5.51
C ALA A 166 18.58 -13.19 -5.55
N ALA A 167 17.52 -13.62 -4.89
CA ALA A 167 16.28 -12.85 -4.83
C ALA A 167 16.46 -11.53 -4.04
N LEU A 168 17.35 -11.44 -3.03
CA LEU A 168 17.72 -10.18 -2.37
C LEU A 168 18.42 -9.20 -3.34
N TRP A 169 19.37 -9.71 -4.15
CA TRP A 169 20.04 -8.88 -5.16
C TRP A 169 19.08 -8.40 -6.25
N VAL A 170 18.16 -9.25 -6.69
CA VAL A 170 17.11 -8.86 -7.64
C VAL A 170 16.21 -7.80 -7.04
N ALA A 171 15.80 -7.93 -5.77
CA ALA A 171 15.01 -6.91 -5.08
C ALA A 171 15.76 -5.56 -5.02
N ALA A 172 17.05 -5.56 -4.67
CA ALA A 172 17.89 -4.35 -4.70
C ALA A 172 17.93 -3.71 -6.09
N GLY A 173 18.17 -4.52 -7.14
CA GLY A 173 18.23 -4.05 -8.52
C GLY A 173 16.91 -3.47 -9.02
N LEU A 174 15.79 -4.13 -8.74
CA LEU A 174 14.45 -3.65 -9.12
C LEU A 174 14.09 -2.32 -8.46
N GLY A 175 14.43 -2.17 -7.17
CA GLY A 175 14.24 -0.91 -6.44
C GLY A 175 15.02 0.25 -7.08
N LEU A 176 16.29 0.02 -7.42
CA LEU A 176 17.16 0.99 -8.09
C LEU A 176 16.66 1.35 -9.49
N VAL A 177 16.36 0.34 -10.31
CA VAL A 177 15.88 0.55 -11.69
C VAL A 177 14.55 1.30 -11.69
N GLY A 178 13.59 0.89 -10.86
CA GLY A 178 12.31 1.57 -10.76
C GLY A 178 12.44 3.01 -10.31
N ALA A 179 13.26 3.28 -9.28
CA ALA A 179 13.54 4.63 -8.82
C ALA A 179 14.21 5.48 -9.91
N LEU A 180 15.16 4.92 -10.67
CA LEU A 180 15.83 5.60 -11.79
C LEU A 180 14.86 5.96 -12.91
N VAL A 181 13.97 5.01 -13.29
CA VAL A 181 12.96 5.24 -14.34
C VAL A 181 12.01 6.37 -13.98
N VAL A 182 11.54 6.41 -12.71
CA VAL A 182 10.65 7.47 -12.22
C VAL A 182 11.41 8.79 -12.06
N ALA A 183 12.56 8.80 -11.38
CA ALA A 183 13.34 10.01 -11.10
C ALA A 183 13.82 10.73 -12.36
N THR A 184 14.04 10.00 -13.44
CA THR A 184 14.45 10.59 -14.73
C THR A 184 13.28 10.98 -15.64
N ALA A 185 12.02 10.72 -15.23
CA ALA A 185 10.84 11.17 -15.95
C ALA A 185 10.66 12.70 -15.85
N GLY A 186 10.22 13.32 -16.95
CA GLY A 186 10.00 14.77 -17.02
C GLY A 186 9.11 15.30 -15.88
N PRO A 187 7.90 14.74 -15.66
CA PRO A 187 7.01 15.17 -14.60
C PRO A 187 7.67 15.10 -13.21
N ALA A 188 8.34 14.00 -12.87
CA ALA A 188 9.00 13.84 -11.57
C ALA A 188 10.12 14.87 -11.35
N ARG A 189 10.85 15.24 -12.41
CA ARG A 189 11.90 16.28 -12.33
C ARG A 189 11.34 17.69 -12.19
N ALA A 190 10.23 17.95 -12.85
CA ALA A 190 9.56 19.26 -12.81
C ALA A 190 8.76 19.45 -11.51
N TRP A 191 8.28 18.37 -10.92
CA TRP A 191 7.39 18.43 -9.77
C TRP A 191 8.02 19.13 -8.56
N ARG A 192 7.25 20.03 -8.00
CA ARG A 192 7.56 20.70 -6.73
C ARG A 192 6.27 20.82 -5.94
N ALA A 193 6.31 20.48 -4.66
CA ALA A 193 5.19 20.77 -3.81
C ALA A 193 4.98 22.30 -3.74
N PRO A 194 3.73 22.76 -3.74
CA PRO A 194 3.42 24.17 -3.49
C PRO A 194 4.08 24.64 -2.18
N ALA A 195 4.38 25.94 -2.10
CA ALA A 195 5.00 26.49 -0.89
C ALA A 195 4.20 26.11 0.36
N ARG A 196 4.90 25.47 1.31
CA ARG A 196 4.28 24.99 2.56
C ARG A 196 3.83 26.18 3.38
N GLU A 197 2.60 26.14 3.87
CA GLU A 197 2.14 27.13 4.84
C GLU A 197 3.06 27.13 6.07
N GLN A 198 3.49 28.32 6.52
CA GLN A 198 4.36 28.46 7.69
C GLN A 198 3.77 27.79 8.96
N SER A 199 2.45 27.63 9.01
CA SER A 199 1.72 26.95 10.06
C SER A 199 1.89 25.43 10.11
N ALA A 200 2.40 24.78 9.07
CA ALA A 200 2.41 23.32 8.97
C ALA A 200 3.34 22.58 9.96
N GLY A 201 4.20 23.27 10.71
CA GLY A 201 4.98 22.77 11.85
C GLY A 201 5.52 21.31 11.71
N LEU A 202 5.79 20.67 12.84
CA LEU A 202 6.27 19.28 12.90
C LEU A 202 5.18 18.23 12.57
N LEU A 203 3.90 18.54 12.84
CA LEU A 203 2.79 17.62 12.60
C LEU A 203 2.42 17.47 11.12
N GLY A 204 2.86 18.41 10.25
CA GLY A 204 2.63 18.31 8.81
C GLY A 204 1.15 18.08 8.45
N PRO A 205 0.86 17.02 7.65
CA PRO A 205 -0.49 16.69 7.22
C PRO A 205 -1.43 16.27 8.36
N LEU A 206 -0.89 15.77 9.48
CA LEU A 206 -1.70 15.33 10.63
C LEU A 206 -2.39 16.47 11.40
N ARG A 207 -2.20 17.72 10.98
CA ARG A 207 -2.99 18.87 11.47
C ARG A 207 -4.40 18.93 10.90
N SER A 208 -4.64 18.30 9.77
CA SER A 208 -5.98 18.20 9.20
C SER A 208 -6.80 17.14 9.95
N PRO A 209 -7.82 17.50 10.74
CA PRO A 209 -8.62 16.53 11.47
C PRO A 209 -9.34 15.57 10.53
N GLY A 210 -9.83 16.06 9.39
CA GLY A 210 -10.45 15.23 8.36
C GLY A 210 -9.49 14.18 7.83
N LEU A 211 -8.24 14.57 7.55
CA LEU A 211 -7.21 13.62 7.09
C LEU A 211 -6.90 12.57 8.18
N VAL A 212 -6.73 12.97 9.43
CA VAL A 212 -6.46 12.02 10.53
C VAL A 212 -7.59 11.00 10.67
N LEU A 213 -8.85 11.47 10.64
CA LEU A 213 -10.02 10.59 10.72
C LEU A 213 -10.10 9.64 9.51
N LEU A 214 -9.75 10.12 8.32
CA LEU A 214 -9.64 9.29 7.11
C LEU A 214 -8.57 8.19 7.30
N LEU A 215 -7.39 8.56 7.74
CA LEU A 215 -6.26 7.64 7.94
C LEU A 215 -6.57 6.57 8.99
N VAL A 216 -7.21 6.95 10.10
CA VAL A 216 -7.64 6.00 11.15
C VAL A 216 -8.74 5.08 10.63
N GLY A 217 -9.71 5.58 9.87
CA GLY A 217 -10.73 4.74 9.23
C GLY A 217 -10.14 3.72 8.26
N LEU A 218 -9.10 4.12 7.50
CA LEU A 218 -8.38 3.23 6.58
C LEU A 218 -7.47 2.22 7.31
N ALA A 219 -6.97 2.54 8.50
CA ALA A 219 -6.30 1.55 9.35
C ALA A 219 -7.26 0.40 9.72
N GLY A 220 -8.57 0.68 9.89
CA GLY A 220 -9.60 -0.34 10.05
C GLY A 220 -9.76 -1.25 8.82
N ALA A 221 -9.62 -0.71 7.60
CA ALA A 221 -9.58 -1.51 6.39
C ALA A 221 -8.31 -2.38 6.32
N GLY A 222 -7.15 -1.82 6.68
CA GLY A 222 -5.90 -2.60 6.83
C GLY A 222 -6.07 -3.75 7.82
N TRP A 223 -6.61 -3.47 9.01
CA TRP A 223 -6.92 -4.48 10.02
C TRP A 223 -7.78 -5.62 9.46
N ALA A 224 -8.84 -5.29 8.74
CA ALA A 224 -9.71 -6.29 8.13
C ALA A 224 -8.98 -7.19 7.14
N VAL A 225 -8.10 -6.62 6.30
CA VAL A 225 -7.28 -7.39 5.36
C VAL A 225 -6.32 -8.33 6.09
N GLY A 226 -5.65 -7.87 7.16
CA GLY A 226 -4.77 -8.71 7.98
C GLY A 226 -5.51 -9.87 8.61
N ALA A 227 -6.67 -9.61 9.20
CA ALA A 227 -7.53 -10.64 9.80
C ALA A 227 -8.07 -11.63 8.76
N GLN A 228 -8.50 -11.13 7.58
CA GLN A 228 -8.96 -11.97 6.48
C GLN A 228 -7.88 -12.91 5.96
N ASN A 229 -6.64 -12.44 5.87
CA ASN A 229 -5.53 -13.26 5.41
C ASN A 229 -5.29 -14.45 6.37
N VAL A 230 -5.34 -14.21 7.68
CA VAL A 230 -5.27 -15.29 8.70
C VAL A 230 -6.46 -16.23 8.55
N LEU A 231 -7.68 -15.69 8.41
CA LEU A 231 -8.88 -16.49 8.23
C LEU A 231 -8.75 -17.48 7.05
N PHE A 232 -8.27 -16.99 5.90
CA PHE A 232 -8.17 -17.82 4.70
C PHE A 232 -7.10 -18.91 4.81
N ILE A 233 -5.97 -18.60 5.45
CA ILE A 233 -4.91 -19.58 5.70
C ILE A 233 -5.42 -20.66 6.66
N ALA A 234 -5.93 -20.26 7.83
CA ALA A 234 -6.40 -21.19 8.85
C ALA A 234 -7.64 -22.01 8.41
N TYR A 235 -8.54 -21.39 7.61
CA TYR A 235 -9.65 -22.09 7.00
C TYR A 235 -9.17 -23.22 6.07
N ALA A 236 -8.18 -22.94 5.23
CA ALA A 236 -7.66 -23.92 4.28
C ALA A 236 -6.92 -25.07 4.99
N GLU A 237 -6.27 -24.81 6.13
CA GLU A 237 -5.64 -25.84 6.96
C GLU A 237 -6.66 -26.78 7.57
N GLN A 238 -7.87 -26.31 7.90
CA GLN A 238 -8.97 -27.16 8.38
C GLN A 238 -9.66 -27.95 7.24
N HIS A 239 -9.45 -27.56 5.97
CA HIS A 239 -10.06 -28.16 4.79
C HIS A 239 -8.99 -28.70 3.80
N VAL A 240 -7.99 -29.40 4.31
CA VAL A 240 -6.85 -29.91 3.50
C VAL A 240 -7.37 -30.77 2.35
N GLY A 241 -6.83 -30.49 1.14
CA GLY A 241 -7.18 -31.22 -0.08
C GLY A 241 -8.49 -30.83 -0.76
N SER A 242 -9.29 -29.94 -0.14
CA SER A 242 -10.57 -29.50 -0.70
C SER A 242 -10.47 -28.35 -1.72
N LEU A 243 -9.41 -27.56 -1.64
CA LEU A 243 -9.12 -26.47 -2.58
C LEU A 243 -7.69 -26.61 -3.13
N PRO A 244 -7.48 -26.66 -4.45
CA PRO A 244 -6.14 -26.63 -5.03
C PRO A 244 -5.41 -25.36 -4.59
N GLY A 245 -4.18 -25.48 -4.04
CA GLY A 245 -3.41 -24.33 -3.55
C GLY A 245 -3.86 -23.76 -2.18
N GLY A 246 -4.88 -24.36 -1.54
CA GLY A 246 -5.30 -24.04 -0.17
C GLY A 246 -5.58 -22.56 0.07
N GLY A 247 -5.03 -22.00 1.16
CA GLY A 247 -5.18 -20.58 1.53
C GLY A 247 -4.68 -19.60 0.47
N GLY A 248 -3.65 -19.97 -0.30
CA GLY A 248 -3.14 -19.16 -1.41
C GLY A 248 -4.18 -18.90 -2.48
N THR A 249 -5.03 -19.88 -2.79
CA THR A 249 -6.13 -19.71 -3.76
C THR A 249 -7.18 -18.72 -3.25
N LEU A 250 -7.54 -18.74 -1.97
CA LEU A 250 -8.49 -17.80 -1.38
C LEU A 250 -7.92 -16.37 -1.40
N LEU A 251 -6.63 -16.21 -1.09
CA LEU A 251 -5.93 -14.91 -1.16
C LEU A 251 -5.86 -14.39 -2.61
N ALA A 252 -5.56 -15.25 -3.58
CA ALA A 252 -5.53 -14.89 -4.99
C ALA A 252 -6.91 -14.48 -5.51
N LEU A 253 -7.98 -15.18 -5.10
CA LEU A 253 -9.36 -14.82 -5.44
C LEU A 253 -9.76 -13.47 -4.85
N ALA A 254 -9.39 -13.18 -3.61
CA ALA A 254 -9.62 -11.86 -3.00
C ALA A 254 -8.85 -10.76 -3.76
N ALA A 255 -7.59 -11.00 -4.12
CA ALA A 255 -6.81 -10.06 -4.92
C ALA A 255 -7.42 -9.84 -6.31
N LEU A 256 -7.93 -10.90 -6.97
CA LEU A 256 -8.64 -10.81 -8.24
C LEU A 256 -9.94 -9.99 -8.10
N GLY A 257 -10.69 -10.21 -7.01
CA GLY A 257 -11.85 -9.39 -6.67
C GLY A 257 -11.47 -7.91 -6.58
N GLY A 258 -10.41 -7.58 -5.85
CA GLY A 258 -9.90 -6.22 -5.72
C GLY A 258 -9.46 -5.60 -7.04
N LEU A 259 -8.77 -6.37 -7.89
CA LEU A 259 -8.38 -5.93 -9.24
C LEU A 259 -9.61 -5.57 -10.09
N LEU A 260 -10.59 -6.47 -10.17
CA LEU A 260 -11.81 -6.23 -10.96
C LEU A 260 -12.65 -5.10 -10.36
N GLY A 261 -12.73 -5.01 -9.03
CA GLY A 261 -13.40 -3.91 -8.33
C GLY A 261 -12.78 -2.55 -8.65
N ALA A 262 -11.45 -2.44 -8.64
CA ALA A 262 -10.74 -1.21 -9.02
C ALA A 262 -11.01 -0.82 -10.47
N LEU A 263 -10.92 -1.79 -11.40
CA LEU A 263 -11.17 -1.54 -12.81
C LEU A 263 -12.63 -1.11 -13.08
N ALA A 264 -13.59 -1.72 -12.38
CA ALA A 264 -14.98 -1.32 -12.46
C ALA A 264 -15.20 0.09 -11.89
N TYR A 265 -14.58 0.40 -10.73
CA TYR A 265 -14.66 1.73 -10.09
C TYR A 265 -14.15 2.84 -11.01
N GLY A 266 -12.98 2.68 -11.59
CA GLY A 266 -12.37 3.68 -12.46
C GLY A 266 -13.03 3.83 -13.85
N ALA A 267 -13.88 2.87 -14.25
CA ALA A 267 -14.67 2.96 -15.49
C ALA A 267 -15.97 3.77 -15.33
N VAL A 268 -16.41 4.03 -14.07
CA VAL A 268 -17.67 4.71 -13.77
C VAL A 268 -17.43 6.21 -13.58
N LYS A 269 -18.27 7.05 -14.20
CA LYS A 269 -18.33 8.49 -13.90
C LYS A 269 -19.17 8.73 -12.65
N TRP A 270 -18.50 9.06 -11.56
CA TRP A 270 -19.14 9.26 -10.27
C TRP A 270 -19.80 10.64 -10.17
N ARG A 271 -21.08 10.66 -9.76
CA ARG A 271 -21.82 11.91 -9.47
C ARG A 271 -21.80 12.30 -7.99
N ARG A 272 -21.35 11.41 -7.12
CA ARG A 272 -21.29 11.66 -5.67
C ARG A 272 -19.92 12.20 -5.28
N THR A 273 -19.89 13.01 -4.21
CA THR A 273 -18.64 13.56 -3.68
C THR A 273 -17.68 12.46 -3.24
N THR A 274 -16.38 12.73 -3.30
CA THR A 274 -15.30 11.81 -2.90
C THR A 274 -15.51 11.30 -1.46
N ALA A 275 -15.86 12.20 -0.54
CA ALA A 275 -16.18 11.85 0.84
C ALA A 275 -17.31 10.82 0.94
N THR A 276 -18.40 11.01 0.17
CA THR A 276 -19.54 10.08 0.14
C THR A 276 -19.12 8.72 -0.42
N ARG A 277 -18.35 8.69 -1.50
CA ARG A 277 -17.84 7.44 -2.09
C ARG A 277 -16.98 6.66 -1.10
N THR A 278 -16.07 7.33 -0.38
CA THR A 278 -15.15 6.70 0.55
C THR A 278 -15.88 5.95 1.67
N TRP A 279 -16.79 6.59 2.41
CA TRP A 279 -17.50 5.90 3.48
C TRP A 279 -18.48 4.84 2.95
N MET A 280 -19.11 5.04 1.78
CA MET A 280 -19.96 4.03 1.15
C MET A 280 -19.17 2.78 0.77
N MET A 281 -17.98 2.92 0.18
CA MET A 281 -17.12 1.79 -0.16
C MET A 281 -16.62 1.05 1.08
N ALA A 282 -16.31 1.77 2.17
CA ALA A 282 -15.92 1.17 3.44
C ALA A 282 -17.05 0.33 4.05
N LEU A 283 -18.28 0.86 4.07
CA LEU A 283 -19.44 0.11 4.55
C LEU A 283 -19.82 -1.05 3.63
N ALA A 284 -19.69 -0.89 2.31
CA ALA A 284 -19.89 -1.98 1.35
C ALA A 284 -18.84 -3.09 1.55
N MET A 285 -17.58 -2.74 1.82
CA MET A 285 -16.55 -3.69 2.19
C MET A 285 -16.91 -4.42 3.50
N ALA A 286 -17.37 -3.71 4.53
CA ALA A 286 -17.84 -4.32 5.76
C ALA A 286 -18.99 -5.33 5.52
N ALA A 287 -19.96 -4.94 4.68
CA ALA A 287 -21.06 -5.83 4.31
C ALA A 287 -20.57 -7.08 3.55
N SER A 288 -19.57 -6.96 2.68
CA SER A 288 -19.00 -8.10 1.94
C SER A 288 -18.24 -9.10 2.83
N TYR A 289 -17.82 -8.69 4.03
CA TYR A 289 -17.17 -9.56 5.01
C TYR A 289 -18.16 -10.34 5.89
N LEU A 290 -19.40 -9.87 6.04
CA LEU A 290 -20.40 -10.53 6.89
C LEU A 290 -20.67 -12.01 6.51
N PRO A 291 -20.80 -12.38 5.21
CA PRO A 291 -21.02 -13.77 4.83
C PRO A 291 -19.86 -14.71 5.21
N LEU A 292 -18.64 -14.21 5.41
CA LEU A 292 -17.49 -15.00 5.86
C LEU A 292 -17.73 -15.61 7.27
N LEU A 293 -18.60 -14.99 8.08
CA LEU A 293 -18.98 -15.49 9.42
C LEU A 293 -19.68 -16.86 9.39
N ALA A 294 -20.31 -17.19 8.27
CA ALA A 294 -20.97 -18.47 8.09
C ALA A 294 -20.00 -19.64 7.95
N LEU A 295 -18.72 -19.36 7.62
CA LEU A 295 -17.68 -20.37 7.38
C LEU A 295 -18.20 -21.53 6.51
N PRO A 296 -18.74 -21.25 5.32
CA PRO A 296 -19.37 -22.28 4.49
C PRO A 296 -18.34 -23.25 3.94
N GLY A 297 -18.78 -24.31 3.24
CA GLY A 297 -17.88 -25.24 2.58
C GLY A 297 -16.92 -24.57 1.58
N PRO A 298 -15.89 -25.30 1.08
CA PRO A 298 -14.74 -24.72 0.37
C PRO A 298 -15.08 -23.92 -0.90
N TYR A 299 -15.99 -24.40 -1.74
CA TYR A 299 -16.36 -23.69 -2.97
C TYR A 299 -17.15 -22.39 -2.71
N PRO A 300 -18.19 -22.39 -1.86
CA PRO A 300 -18.80 -21.12 -1.43
C PRO A 300 -17.82 -20.17 -0.75
N MET A 301 -16.86 -20.67 0.07
CA MET A 301 -15.82 -19.84 0.67
C MET A 301 -14.93 -19.18 -0.40
N ALA A 302 -14.59 -19.89 -1.47
CA ALA A 302 -13.83 -19.32 -2.59
C ALA A 302 -14.61 -18.17 -3.27
N ALA A 303 -15.91 -18.32 -3.48
CA ALA A 303 -16.76 -17.25 -4.00
C ALA A 303 -16.82 -16.05 -3.03
N LEU A 304 -16.95 -16.29 -1.72
CA LEU A 304 -16.94 -15.24 -0.72
C LEU A 304 -15.57 -14.56 -0.60
N ALA A 305 -14.47 -15.27 -0.78
CA ALA A 305 -13.13 -14.69 -0.84
C ALA A 305 -13.01 -13.68 -1.98
N PHE A 306 -13.49 -14.04 -3.17
CA PHE A 306 -13.54 -13.13 -4.31
C PHE A 306 -14.42 -11.90 -4.01
N LEU A 307 -15.64 -12.10 -3.50
CA LEU A 307 -16.58 -11.01 -3.20
C LEU A 307 -16.05 -10.06 -2.12
N SER A 308 -15.39 -10.60 -1.08
CA SER A 308 -14.82 -9.78 0.00
C SER A 308 -13.68 -8.86 -0.50
N GLY A 309 -12.97 -9.27 -1.55
CA GLY A 309 -11.90 -8.46 -2.16
C GLY A 309 -12.39 -7.29 -2.98
N ILE A 310 -13.60 -7.36 -3.58
CA ILE A 310 -14.07 -6.40 -4.60
C ILE A 310 -14.01 -4.94 -4.13
N MET A 311 -14.32 -4.65 -2.85
CA MET A 311 -14.48 -3.27 -2.37
C MET A 311 -13.19 -2.63 -1.85
N LEU A 312 -12.11 -3.39 -1.62
CA LEU A 312 -10.86 -2.85 -1.07
C LEU A 312 -10.23 -1.82 -2.00
N ALA A 313 -10.01 -2.17 -3.26
CA ALA A 313 -9.31 -1.28 -4.18
C ALA A 313 -10.15 -0.06 -4.60
N PRO A 314 -11.49 -0.16 -4.81
CA PRO A 314 -12.37 1.00 -4.90
C PRO A 314 -12.32 1.94 -3.69
N LEU A 315 -12.31 1.40 -2.47
CA LEU A 315 -12.16 2.18 -1.25
C LEU A 315 -10.85 2.96 -1.25
N LEU A 316 -9.75 2.30 -1.58
CA LEU A 316 -8.43 2.95 -1.64
C LEU A 316 -8.37 4.00 -2.75
N ALA A 317 -8.94 3.74 -3.93
CA ALA A 317 -8.99 4.72 -5.02
C ALA A 317 -9.75 5.99 -4.61
N ALA A 318 -10.94 5.86 -3.99
CA ALA A 318 -11.69 7.00 -3.46
C ALA A 318 -10.90 7.72 -2.34
N ALA A 319 -10.26 6.97 -1.46
CA ALA A 319 -9.46 7.52 -0.37
C ALA A 319 -8.23 8.28 -0.88
N PHE A 320 -7.60 7.85 -1.98
CA PHE A 320 -6.45 8.57 -2.55
C PHE A 320 -6.85 9.96 -3.05
N VAL A 321 -7.99 10.09 -3.72
CA VAL A 321 -8.53 11.40 -4.12
C VAL A 321 -8.79 12.25 -2.87
N LEU A 322 -9.44 11.68 -1.86
CA LEU A 322 -9.78 12.40 -0.63
C LEU A 322 -8.54 12.82 0.19
N VAL A 323 -7.46 12.01 0.19
CA VAL A 323 -6.18 12.41 0.79
C VAL A 323 -5.60 13.63 0.09
N ALA A 324 -5.63 13.67 -1.25
CA ALA A 324 -5.15 14.83 -2.00
C ALA A 324 -5.97 16.09 -1.71
N GLU A 325 -7.29 15.96 -1.54
CA GLU A 325 -8.20 17.06 -1.20
C GLU A 325 -8.03 17.58 0.24
N LEU A 326 -7.70 16.70 1.21
CA LEU A 326 -7.60 17.01 2.63
C LEU A 326 -6.20 17.37 3.12
N ALA A 327 -5.18 17.05 2.33
CA ALA A 327 -3.79 17.31 2.68
C ALA A 327 -3.51 18.83 2.68
N PRO A 328 -2.96 19.40 3.76
CA PRO A 328 -2.52 20.79 3.76
C PRO A 328 -1.51 21.06 2.66
N THR A 329 -1.52 22.27 2.11
CA THR A 329 -0.64 22.70 1.03
C THR A 329 0.83 22.36 1.30
N GLY A 330 1.50 21.73 0.34
CA GLY A 330 2.91 21.34 0.47
C GLY A 330 3.17 20.10 1.35
N THR A 331 2.17 19.25 1.61
CA THR A 331 2.32 18.03 2.43
C THR A 331 1.69 16.78 1.82
N VAL A 332 1.40 16.80 0.52
CA VAL A 332 0.63 15.74 -0.16
C VAL A 332 1.39 14.41 -0.18
N THR A 333 2.69 14.41 -0.48
CA THR A 333 3.48 13.16 -0.52
C THR A 333 3.61 12.56 0.88
N GLU A 334 3.82 13.40 1.90
CA GLU A 334 3.83 12.97 3.30
C GLU A 334 2.46 12.37 3.71
N ALA A 335 1.35 12.98 3.29
CA ALA A 335 -0.01 12.49 3.58
C ALA A 335 -0.26 11.10 2.99
N PHE A 336 0.14 10.87 1.73
CA PHE A 336 0.07 9.55 1.12
C PHE A 336 0.97 8.52 1.82
N ALA A 337 2.15 8.92 2.28
CA ALA A 337 3.04 8.04 3.04
C ALA A 337 2.42 7.65 4.40
N TRP A 338 1.76 8.58 5.10
CA TRP A 338 0.99 8.28 6.31
C TRP A 338 -0.16 7.30 6.05
N LEU A 339 -0.86 7.43 4.91
CA LEU A 339 -1.91 6.47 4.53
C LEU A 339 -1.33 5.05 4.45
N VAL A 340 -0.24 4.88 3.70
CA VAL A 340 0.43 3.58 3.56
C VAL A 340 0.86 3.03 4.93
N THR A 341 1.47 3.87 5.77
CA THR A 341 1.91 3.48 7.11
C THR A 341 0.77 3.03 8.01
N LEU A 342 -0.32 3.80 8.09
CA LEU A 342 -1.44 3.47 8.98
C LEU A 342 -2.24 2.27 8.47
N PHE A 343 -2.41 2.12 7.15
CA PHE A 343 -3.00 0.92 6.56
C PHE A 343 -2.16 -0.33 6.88
N ALA A 344 -0.83 -0.26 6.71
CA ALA A 344 0.09 -1.36 7.02
C ALA A 344 0.12 -1.67 8.53
N THR A 345 0.04 -0.67 9.39
CA THR A 345 -0.06 -0.85 10.84
C THR A 345 -1.35 -1.57 11.21
N GLY A 346 -2.48 -1.13 10.66
CA GLY A 346 -3.76 -1.82 10.84
C GLY A 346 -3.70 -3.27 10.38
N ASN A 347 -3.12 -3.50 9.20
CA ASN A 347 -2.94 -4.85 8.64
C ASN A 347 -2.10 -5.75 9.58
N SER A 348 -0.98 -5.25 10.09
CA SER A 348 -0.12 -5.99 11.02
C SER A 348 -0.82 -6.33 12.34
N LEU A 349 -1.58 -5.38 12.89
CA LEU A 349 -2.37 -5.60 14.11
C LEU A 349 -3.50 -6.61 13.87
N GLY A 350 -4.18 -6.54 12.71
CA GLY A 350 -5.18 -7.51 12.30
C GLY A 350 -4.61 -8.91 12.21
N TYR A 351 -3.43 -9.08 11.62
CA TYR A 351 -2.69 -10.34 11.61
C TYR A 351 -2.38 -10.85 13.02
N ALA A 352 -1.82 -10.00 13.88
CA ALA A 352 -1.37 -10.41 15.21
C ALA A 352 -2.52 -10.87 16.11
N VAL A 353 -3.62 -10.11 16.12
CA VAL A 353 -4.81 -10.44 16.92
C VAL A 353 -5.49 -11.68 16.38
N SER A 354 -5.70 -11.76 15.06
CA SER A 354 -6.37 -12.88 14.42
C SER A 354 -5.57 -14.17 14.48
N GLY A 355 -4.23 -14.09 14.48
CA GLY A 355 -3.37 -15.26 14.66
C GLY A 355 -3.63 -15.97 15.99
N LYS A 356 -3.77 -15.21 17.08
CA LYS A 356 -4.13 -15.77 18.40
C LYS A 356 -5.55 -16.33 18.44
N LEU A 357 -6.52 -15.64 17.83
CA LEU A 357 -7.90 -16.06 17.81
C LEU A 357 -8.10 -17.35 16.98
N ALA A 358 -7.27 -17.57 15.95
CA ALA A 358 -7.34 -18.72 15.08
C ALA A 358 -6.96 -20.05 15.78
N GLU A 359 -6.20 -19.97 16.89
CA GLU A 359 -5.85 -21.16 17.70
C GLU A 359 -7.10 -21.80 18.33
N ASP A 360 -8.10 -20.99 18.67
CA ASP A 360 -9.33 -21.46 19.31
C ASP A 360 -10.44 -21.74 18.27
N SER A 361 -10.72 -20.80 17.38
CA SER A 361 -11.83 -20.90 16.44
C SER A 361 -11.72 -19.87 15.29
N LEU A 362 -12.28 -20.19 14.11
CA LEU A 362 -12.31 -19.29 12.97
C LEU A 362 -13.39 -18.20 13.04
N ARG A 363 -14.48 -18.41 13.80
CA ARG A 363 -15.56 -17.41 13.92
C ARG A 363 -15.10 -16.09 14.54
N PRO A 364 -14.34 -16.07 15.66
CA PRO A 364 -13.75 -14.83 16.18
C PRO A 364 -12.85 -14.14 15.18
N VAL A 365 -12.10 -14.88 14.34
CA VAL A 365 -11.25 -14.30 13.29
C VAL A 365 -12.10 -13.59 12.23
N ALA A 366 -13.18 -14.23 11.76
CA ALA A 366 -14.11 -13.63 10.81
C ALA A 366 -14.82 -12.39 11.39
N LEU A 367 -15.20 -12.42 12.68
CA LEU A 367 -15.75 -11.26 13.40
C LEU A 367 -14.71 -10.14 13.51
N CYS A 368 -13.46 -10.47 13.80
CA CYS A 368 -12.35 -9.53 13.86
C CYS A 368 -12.14 -8.82 12.51
N ALA A 369 -12.20 -9.56 11.40
CA ALA A 369 -12.10 -9.00 10.05
C ALA A 369 -13.28 -8.06 9.73
N ALA A 370 -14.51 -8.53 9.89
CA ALA A 370 -15.71 -7.74 9.63
C ALA A 370 -15.80 -6.50 10.58
N GLY A 371 -15.47 -6.68 11.86
CA GLY A 371 -15.49 -5.61 12.87
C GLY A 371 -14.52 -4.50 12.59
N GLY A 372 -13.30 -4.80 12.16
CA GLY A 372 -12.28 -3.79 11.86
C GLY A 372 -12.73 -2.81 10.78
N ILE A 373 -13.22 -3.31 9.64
CA ILE A 373 -13.72 -2.46 8.57
C ILE A 373 -15.08 -1.81 8.91
N ALA A 374 -15.94 -2.49 9.67
CA ALA A 374 -17.21 -1.89 10.10
C ALA A 374 -16.96 -0.67 11.00
N LEU A 375 -16.06 -0.78 11.98
CA LEU A 375 -15.66 0.36 12.83
C LEU A 375 -15.02 1.47 12.01
N GLY A 376 -14.10 1.13 11.08
CA GLY A 376 -13.50 2.09 10.16
C GLY A 376 -14.54 2.80 9.30
N GLY A 377 -15.47 2.06 8.70
CA GLY A 377 -16.55 2.61 7.87
C GLY A 377 -17.52 3.50 8.65
N LEU A 378 -17.89 3.11 9.88
CA LEU A 378 -18.73 3.93 10.77
C LEU A 378 -18.01 5.20 11.20
N LEU A 379 -16.70 5.14 11.48
CA LEU A 379 -15.88 6.31 11.76
C LEU A 379 -15.88 7.27 10.55
N LEU A 380 -15.66 6.76 9.34
CA LEU A 380 -15.68 7.58 8.11
C LEU A 380 -17.05 8.19 7.86
N PHE A 381 -18.12 7.45 8.10
CA PHE A 381 -19.49 7.98 8.00
C PHE A 381 -19.75 9.08 9.03
N GLY A 382 -19.35 8.90 10.28
CA GLY A 382 -19.48 9.91 11.34
C GLY A 382 -18.63 11.15 11.06
N ALA A 383 -17.43 10.93 10.49
CA ALA A 383 -16.49 12.00 10.16
C ALA A 383 -16.81 12.76 8.86
N ARG A 384 -17.84 12.38 8.09
CA ARG A 384 -18.13 12.94 6.76
C ARG A 384 -18.24 14.48 6.73
N ARG A 385 -18.65 15.12 7.83
CA ARG A 385 -18.71 16.57 7.97
C ARG A 385 -17.34 17.25 8.12
N TRP A 386 -16.27 16.49 8.36
CA TRP A 386 -14.89 16.97 8.44
C TRP A 386 -14.14 16.82 7.12
N PHE A 387 -14.76 16.19 6.10
CA PHE A 387 -14.19 15.98 4.79
C PHE A 387 -14.54 17.14 3.85
N HIS A 388 -14.16 18.35 4.25
CA HIS A 388 -14.25 19.54 3.40
C HIS A 388 -12.86 19.80 2.80
N PRO A 389 -12.78 20.05 1.48
CA PRO A 389 -11.51 20.45 0.87
C PRO A 389 -10.95 21.66 1.61
N VAL A 390 -9.66 21.63 1.90
CA VAL A 390 -8.97 22.83 2.38
C VAL A 390 -9.00 23.84 1.24
N PRO A 391 -9.55 25.06 1.44
CA PRO A 391 -9.59 26.06 0.38
C PRO A 391 -8.17 26.28 -0.13
N LEU A 392 -7.94 26.08 -1.44
CA LEU A 392 -6.70 26.49 -2.07
C LEU A 392 -6.56 27.99 -1.85
N ALA A 393 -5.42 28.42 -1.30
CA ALA A 393 -5.12 29.85 -1.20
C ALA A 393 -5.29 30.47 -2.60
N PRO A 394 -6.00 31.61 -2.74
CA PRO A 394 -6.16 32.23 -4.04
C PRO A 394 -4.79 32.45 -4.66
N ALA A 395 -4.65 32.04 -5.93
CA ALA A 395 -3.41 32.23 -6.68
C ALA A 395 -2.98 33.70 -6.50
N ALA A 396 -1.75 33.90 -6.04
CA ALA A 396 -1.20 35.25 -5.86
C ALA A 396 -1.40 36.01 -7.16
N GLN A 397 -2.18 37.09 -7.10
CA GLN A 397 -2.39 37.95 -8.25
C GLN A 397 -1.00 38.42 -8.72
N PRO A 398 -0.71 38.41 -10.02
CA PRO A 398 0.57 38.92 -10.51
C PRO A 398 0.69 40.36 -10.06
N VAL A 399 1.78 40.67 -9.36
CA VAL A 399 2.12 42.04 -8.97
C VAL A 399 2.17 42.85 -10.23
N PRO A 400 1.38 43.94 -10.38
CA PRO A 400 1.47 44.79 -11.54
C PRO A 400 2.90 45.39 -11.59
N VAL A 401 3.61 45.05 -12.65
CA VAL A 401 4.91 45.66 -12.95
C VAL A 401 4.63 47.11 -13.37
N GLY A 402 4.89 48.06 -12.47
CA GLY A 402 4.86 49.49 -12.75
C GLY A 402 6.11 49.93 -13.47
#